data_06f3718c047551c0a709750baf32bf2d
#
_entry.id   06f3718c047551c0a709750baf32bf2d
#
_cell.length_a   1.000
_cell.length_b   1.000
_cell.length_c   1.000
_cell.angle_alpha   90.00
_cell.angle_beta   90.00
_cell.angle_gamma   90.00
#
_symmetry.space_group_name_H-M   'P 1'
#
loop_
_entity.id
_entity.type
_entity.pdbx_description
1 polymer ?
#
loop_
_entity_poly.entity_id
_entity_poly.type
_entity_poly.pdbx_seq_one_letter_code
_entity_poly.pdbx_strand_id
1 'polypeptide(L)'
;MATMGAFWEKASIYLNLPKITMTDVVEILIITFLFYYMLVWIKNTRAWVLLKGIMVILLFVLVAAVFQMNTIIWIAKNTLSVAITAIVIIFQPEIRKALENLGQKNFLTSFFTFDFSKGEIAKFTDKTINELVKACYEMGKVKTGALIVIEDEIVLSEYERTGIAVDGILTSQLLINIFEKNTPLHDGAVIVRGDRVVSATCYLPLTDSLSISKDLGTRHRAAVGISEVSDSLTIVVSEETGKVSIAMGGELLSLIHISEPTR
;
A
#
# COMPACT_ATOMS: atom_id res chain seq x y z
N MET A 1 35.32 53.35 -10.80
CA MET A 1 35.70 52.54 -9.63
C MET A 1 34.66 52.55 -8.49
N ALA A 2 33.56 53.31 -8.57
CA ALA A 2 32.57 53.42 -7.51
C ALA A 2 31.44 52.35 -7.53
N THR A 3 31.32 51.57 -8.60
CA THR A 3 30.21 50.59 -8.78
C THR A 3 30.50 49.20 -8.20
N MET A 4 31.76 48.83 -8.03
CA MET A 4 32.14 47.52 -7.49
C MET A 4 32.07 47.48 -5.96
N GLY A 5 32.31 48.57 -5.29
CA GLY A 5 32.16 48.68 -3.81
C GLY A 5 30.69 48.58 -3.36
N ALA A 6 29.80 49.25 -4.07
CA ALA A 6 28.36 49.19 -3.78
C ALA A 6 27.73 47.82 -4.04
N PHE A 7 28.29 47.01 -4.96
CA PHE A 7 27.87 45.63 -5.20
C PHE A 7 28.29 44.71 -4.04
N TRP A 8 29.52 44.87 -3.56
CA TRP A 8 30.02 44.08 -2.43
C TRP A 8 29.34 44.47 -1.10
N GLU A 9 29.00 45.73 -0.93
CA GLU A 9 28.26 46.21 0.25
C GLU A 9 26.81 45.69 0.27
N LYS A 10 26.11 45.65 -0.88
CA LYS A 10 24.81 44.98 -1.00
C LYS A 10 24.92 43.48 -0.84
N ALA A 11 25.93 42.84 -1.41
CA ALA A 11 26.15 41.41 -1.28
C ALA A 11 26.43 40.99 0.18
N SER A 12 27.16 41.82 0.94
CA SER A 12 27.44 41.56 2.37
C SER A 12 26.20 41.69 3.26
N ILE A 13 25.22 42.52 2.89
CA ILE A 13 23.93 42.62 3.60
C ILE A 13 23.06 41.35 3.37
N TYR A 14 23.15 40.75 2.20
CA TYR A 14 22.48 39.48 1.89
C TYR A 14 23.25 38.21 2.36
N LEU A 15 24.55 38.36 2.63
CA LEU A 15 25.46 37.35 3.16
C LEU A 15 25.72 37.50 4.67
N ASN A 16 24.79 38.09 5.42
CA ASN A 16 24.75 37.85 6.85
C ASN A 16 24.45 36.36 7.05
N LEU A 17 25.51 35.54 6.99
CA LEU A 17 25.46 34.13 7.37
C LEU A 17 24.91 34.09 8.80
N PRO A 18 23.71 33.57 9.02
CA PRO A 18 23.19 33.37 10.37
C PRO A 18 24.25 32.59 11.15
N LYS A 19 24.50 33.01 12.39
CA LYS A 19 25.42 32.28 13.27
C LYS A 19 24.90 30.86 13.35
N ILE A 20 25.60 29.97 12.67
CA ILE A 20 25.23 28.53 12.65
C ILE A 20 25.34 28.04 14.08
N THR A 21 24.20 27.77 14.69
CA THR A 21 24.10 27.15 16.02
C THR A 21 24.10 25.65 15.86
N MET A 22 24.43 24.90 16.93
CA MET A 22 24.35 23.44 16.91
C MET A 22 22.91 22.95 16.61
N THR A 23 21.91 23.74 16.96
CA THR A 23 20.51 23.48 16.61
C THR A 23 20.26 23.51 15.12
N ASP A 24 20.86 24.44 14.37
CA ASP A 24 20.69 24.56 12.91
C ASP A 24 21.30 23.36 12.18
N VAL A 25 22.42 22.84 12.68
CA VAL A 25 23.06 21.63 12.14
C VAL A 25 22.14 20.40 12.32
N VAL A 26 21.53 20.26 13.49
CA VAL A 26 20.58 19.17 13.78
C VAL A 26 19.33 19.30 12.93
N GLU A 27 18.78 20.51 12.77
CA GLU A 27 17.64 20.78 11.87
C GLU A 27 17.95 20.39 10.43
N ILE A 28 19.09 20.80 9.90
CA ILE A 28 19.52 20.47 8.53
C ILE A 28 19.65 18.94 8.37
N LEU A 29 20.22 18.24 9.35
CA LEU A 29 20.35 16.79 9.31
C LEU A 29 18.98 16.10 9.31
N ILE A 30 18.06 16.52 10.17
CA ILE A 30 16.70 15.98 10.25
C ILE A 30 15.96 16.21 8.92
N ILE A 31 16.00 17.44 8.40
CA ILE A 31 15.34 17.79 7.13
C ILE A 31 15.94 16.97 5.98
N THR A 32 17.27 16.85 5.93
CA THR A 32 17.97 16.07 4.89
C THR A 32 17.61 14.60 4.95
N PHE A 33 17.56 14.03 6.15
CA PHE A 33 17.14 12.64 6.37
C PHE A 33 15.70 12.42 5.92
N LEU A 34 14.79 13.27 6.34
CA LEU A 34 13.37 13.20 6.00
C LEU A 34 13.16 13.34 4.48
N PHE A 35 13.87 14.28 3.86
CA PHE A 35 13.81 14.52 2.42
C PHE A 35 14.40 13.35 1.62
N TYR A 36 15.49 12.75 2.10
CA TYR A 36 16.09 11.57 1.50
C TYR A 36 15.11 10.38 1.48
N TYR A 37 14.50 10.06 2.63
CA TYR A 37 13.52 8.97 2.69
C TYR A 37 12.28 9.24 1.85
N MET A 38 11.80 10.48 1.82
CA MET A 38 10.71 10.90 0.96
C MET A 38 11.03 10.67 -0.53
N LEU A 39 12.23 11.06 -0.98
CA LEU A 39 12.67 10.86 -2.37
C LEU A 39 12.83 9.37 -2.71
N VAL A 40 13.39 8.57 -1.80
CA VAL A 40 13.53 7.12 -1.99
C VAL A 40 12.16 6.45 -2.12
N TRP A 41 11.21 6.86 -1.28
CA TRP A 41 9.85 6.34 -1.33
C TRP A 41 9.13 6.70 -2.64
N ILE A 42 9.23 7.96 -3.09
CA ILE A 42 8.66 8.42 -4.37
C ILE A 42 9.29 7.69 -5.56
N LYS A 43 10.59 7.40 -5.52
CA LYS A 43 11.32 6.73 -6.60
C LYS A 43 10.75 5.35 -6.93
N ASN A 44 10.21 4.66 -5.93
CA ASN A 44 9.65 3.32 -6.09
C ASN A 44 8.14 3.31 -6.44
N THR A 45 7.55 4.48 -6.69
CA THR A 45 6.12 4.62 -6.99
C THR A 45 5.89 5.12 -8.42
N ARG A 46 4.66 4.93 -8.94
CA ARG A 46 4.22 5.52 -10.23
C ARG A 46 4.34 7.05 -10.25
N ALA A 47 4.37 7.69 -9.08
CA ALA A 47 4.57 9.13 -8.94
C ALA A 47 5.91 9.62 -9.50
N TRP A 48 6.95 8.76 -9.57
CA TRP A 48 8.24 9.11 -10.18
C TRP A 48 8.15 9.47 -11.66
N VAL A 49 7.29 8.77 -12.40
CA VAL A 49 7.07 9.06 -13.83
C VAL A 49 6.39 10.41 -14.01
N LEU A 50 5.38 10.71 -13.17
CA LEU A 50 4.69 12.00 -13.17
C LEU A 50 5.64 13.14 -12.78
N LEU A 51 6.48 12.94 -11.76
CA LEU A 51 7.48 13.91 -11.32
C LEU A 51 8.45 14.28 -12.45
N LYS A 52 8.93 13.28 -13.22
CA LYS A 52 9.77 13.53 -14.41
C LYS A 52 9.04 14.37 -15.45
N GLY A 53 7.77 14.10 -15.71
CA GLY A 53 6.94 14.90 -16.63
C GLY A 53 6.83 16.36 -16.19
N ILE A 54 6.53 16.59 -14.91
CA ILE A 54 6.46 17.94 -14.34
C ILE A 54 7.81 18.64 -14.42
N MET A 55 8.92 17.95 -14.14
CA MET A 55 10.27 18.51 -14.22
C MET A 55 10.61 18.99 -15.63
N VAL A 56 10.23 18.22 -16.66
CA VAL A 56 10.44 18.59 -18.08
C VAL A 56 9.65 19.86 -18.43
N ILE A 57 8.38 19.95 -18.00
CA ILE A 57 7.55 21.14 -18.22
C ILE A 57 8.15 22.35 -17.52
N LEU A 58 8.60 22.19 -16.28
CA LEU A 58 9.20 23.28 -15.50
C LEU A 58 10.51 23.76 -16.14
N LEU A 59 11.34 22.83 -16.63
CA LEU A 59 12.57 23.15 -17.36
C LEU A 59 12.25 23.93 -18.64
N PHE A 60 11.22 23.53 -19.38
CA PHE A 60 10.77 24.22 -20.61
C PHE A 60 10.33 25.66 -20.30
N VAL A 61 9.52 25.86 -19.23
CA VAL A 61 9.07 27.20 -18.81
C VAL A 61 10.26 28.05 -18.35
N LEU A 62 11.24 27.46 -17.66
CA LEU A 62 12.45 28.14 -17.21
C LEU A 62 13.29 28.61 -18.41
N VAL A 63 13.48 27.76 -19.41
CA VAL A 63 14.16 28.13 -20.66
C VAL A 63 13.41 29.28 -21.36
N ALA A 64 12.08 29.18 -21.46
CA ALA A 64 11.27 30.26 -22.05
C ALA A 64 11.39 31.58 -21.28
N ALA A 65 11.55 31.52 -19.94
CA ALA A 65 11.78 32.70 -19.11
C ALA A 65 13.16 33.33 -19.38
N VAL A 66 14.21 32.53 -19.52
CA VAL A 66 15.57 33.00 -19.85
C VAL A 66 15.58 33.73 -21.21
N PHE A 67 14.88 33.18 -22.22
CA PHE A 67 14.75 33.77 -23.54
C PHE A 67 13.69 34.87 -23.64
N GLN A 68 13.07 35.28 -22.51
CA GLN A 68 12.03 36.32 -22.44
C GLN A 68 10.85 36.10 -23.40
N MET A 69 10.44 34.82 -23.59
CA MET A 69 9.35 34.43 -24.47
C MET A 69 7.99 34.74 -23.80
N ASN A 70 7.58 36.01 -23.86
CA ASN A 70 6.41 36.52 -23.12
C ASN A 70 5.11 35.75 -23.35
N THR A 71 4.89 35.28 -24.56
CA THR A 71 3.68 34.50 -24.91
C THR A 71 3.64 33.17 -24.18
N ILE A 72 4.74 32.46 -24.12
CA ILE A 72 4.84 31.17 -23.42
C ILE A 72 4.69 31.37 -21.91
N ILE A 73 5.31 32.40 -21.36
CA ILE A 73 5.21 32.75 -19.94
C ILE A 73 3.76 33.12 -19.57
N TRP A 74 3.09 33.88 -20.44
CA TRP A 74 1.68 34.25 -20.24
C TRP A 74 0.75 33.03 -20.25
N ILE A 75 0.94 32.11 -21.22
CA ILE A 75 0.20 30.85 -21.29
C ILE A 75 0.47 30.03 -20.03
N ALA A 76 1.74 29.84 -19.62
CA ALA A 76 2.12 29.07 -18.45
C ALA A 76 1.46 29.62 -17.17
N LYS A 77 1.44 30.96 -16.98
CA LYS A 77 0.79 31.58 -15.82
C LYS A 77 -0.72 31.36 -15.78
N ASN A 78 -1.39 31.51 -16.91
CA ASN A 78 -2.83 31.29 -16.98
C ASN A 78 -3.21 29.79 -16.82
N THR A 79 -2.43 28.90 -17.46
CA THR A 79 -2.65 27.46 -17.37
C THR A 79 -2.38 26.93 -15.96
N LEU A 80 -1.40 27.51 -15.23
CA LEU A 80 -1.08 27.11 -13.88
C LEU A 80 -2.27 27.23 -12.92
N SER A 81 -3.04 28.32 -13.03
CA SER A 81 -4.23 28.53 -12.19
C SER A 81 -5.29 27.45 -12.43
N VAL A 82 -5.53 27.10 -13.69
CA VAL A 82 -6.48 26.04 -14.08
C VAL A 82 -5.92 24.66 -13.69
N ALA A 83 -4.61 24.45 -13.87
CA ALA A 83 -3.95 23.18 -13.54
C ALA A 83 -4.02 22.87 -12.04
N ILE A 84 -3.84 23.87 -11.17
CA ILE A 84 -3.97 23.69 -9.72
C ILE A 84 -5.39 23.22 -9.36
N THR A 85 -6.40 23.86 -9.92
CA THR A 85 -7.80 23.45 -9.69
C THR A 85 -8.08 22.04 -10.21
N ALA A 86 -7.58 21.71 -11.39
CA ALA A 86 -7.72 20.36 -11.96
C ALA A 86 -7.00 19.29 -11.10
N ILE A 87 -5.80 19.58 -10.59
CA ILE A 87 -5.08 18.69 -9.70
C ILE A 87 -5.88 18.43 -8.42
N VAL A 88 -6.44 19.46 -7.78
CA VAL A 88 -7.26 19.28 -6.58
C VAL A 88 -8.47 18.37 -6.86
N ILE A 89 -9.13 18.56 -7.99
CA ILE A 89 -10.30 17.73 -8.38
C ILE A 89 -9.87 16.29 -8.65
N ILE A 90 -8.77 16.07 -9.38
CA ILE A 90 -8.27 14.73 -9.70
C ILE A 90 -7.83 13.97 -8.45
N PHE A 91 -7.15 14.65 -7.50
CA PHE A 91 -6.68 14.04 -6.27
C PHE A 91 -7.70 14.06 -5.12
N GLN A 92 -8.91 14.59 -5.35
CA GLN A 92 -9.96 14.61 -4.33
C GLN A 92 -10.26 13.23 -3.73
N PRO A 93 -10.42 12.12 -4.53
CA PRO A 93 -10.69 10.79 -3.99
C PRO A 93 -9.51 10.25 -3.17
N GLU A 94 -8.26 10.50 -3.60
CA GLU A 94 -7.07 10.06 -2.88
C GLU A 94 -6.90 10.79 -1.55
N ILE A 95 -7.12 12.13 -1.54
CA ILE A 95 -7.09 12.94 -0.32
C ILE A 95 -8.17 12.47 0.65
N ARG A 96 -9.38 12.21 0.15
CA ARG A 96 -10.48 11.68 0.97
C ARG A 96 -10.12 10.33 1.58
N LYS A 97 -9.60 9.39 0.78
CA LYS A 97 -9.17 8.07 1.26
C LYS A 97 -8.04 8.17 2.28
N ALA A 98 -7.08 9.07 2.08
CA ALA A 98 -6.00 9.33 3.03
C ALA A 98 -6.52 9.89 4.36
N LEU A 99 -7.48 10.83 4.31
CA LEU A 99 -8.12 11.40 5.51
C LEU A 99 -8.99 10.38 6.24
N GLU A 100 -9.73 9.54 5.52
CA GLU A 100 -10.51 8.44 6.10
C GLU A 100 -9.59 7.44 6.81
N ASN A 101 -8.48 7.05 6.21
CA ASN A 101 -7.47 6.17 6.81
C ASN A 101 -6.79 6.81 8.04
N LEU A 102 -6.53 8.12 8.00
CA LEU A 102 -6.01 8.86 9.17
C LEU A 102 -7.05 8.97 10.30
N GLY A 103 -8.33 9.12 9.95
CA GLY A 103 -9.41 9.19 10.93
C GLY A 103 -9.76 7.84 11.56
N GLN A 104 -9.57 6.75 10.84
CA GLN A 104 -9.81 5.38 11.34
C GLN A 104 -8.66 4.86 12.21
N LYS A 105 -7.43 5.25 11.94
CA LYS A 105 -6.30 4.96 12.82
C LYS A 105 -6.40 5.89 14.03
N ASN A 106 -6.55 5.33 15.22
CA ASN A 106 -6.39 6.01 16.50
C ASN A 106 -4.94 6.50 16.66
N PHE A 107 -4.50 7.39 15.75
CA PHE A 107 -3.14 7.94 15.73
C PHE A 107 -2.80 8.64 17.06
N LEU A 108 -3.80 9.25 17.70
CA LEU A 108 -3.62 9.90 18.99
C LEU A 108 -3.48 8.92 20.15
N THR A 109 -4.12 7.76 20.10
CA THR A 109 -3.95 6.72 21.13
C THR A 109 -2.61 5.99 20.99
N SER A 110 -2.09 5.79 19.77
CA SER A 110 -0.79 5.14 19.55
C SER A 110 0.40 6.01 19.98
N PHE A 111 0.26 7.34 19.97
CA PHE A 111 1.32 8.26 20.42
C PHE A 111 1.32 8.51 21.94
N PHE A 112 0.16 8.38 22.61
CA PHE A 112 0.03 8.65 24.05
C PHE A 112 0.01 7.41 24.93
N THR A 113 -0.19 6.23 24.39
CA THR A 113 -0.04 4.97 25.12
C THR A 113 1.30 4.33 24.76
N PHE A 114 2.36 4.84 25.36
CA PHE A 114 3.58 4.09 25.61
C PHE A 114 3.25 3.08 26.72
N ASP A 115 2.33 2.17 26.40
CA ASP A 115 1.89 1.16 27.35
C ASP A 115 2.83 -0.05 27.23
N PHE A 116 3.66 -0.19 28.25
CA PHE A 116 4.64 -1.27 28.41
C PHE A 116 3.95 -2.63 28.71
N SER A 117 2.64 -2.72 28.54
CA SER A 117 1.86 -3.93 28.78
C SER A 117 1.04 -4.35 27.55
N LYS A 118 1.65 -4.37 26.34
CA LYS A 118 1.10 -5.22 25.30
C LYS A 118 1.63 -6.63 25.46
N GLY A 119 1.00 -7.38 26.34
CA GLY A 119 0.82 -8.80 26.06
C GLY A 119 0.12 -8.84 24.71
N GLU A 120 0.76 -9.44 23.71
CA GLU A 120 0.16 -9.76 22.42
C GLU A 120 -1.17 -10.48 22.72
N ILE A 121 -2.28 -9.74 22.63
CA ILE A 121 -3.57 -10.40 22.45
C ILE A 121 -3.45 -10.94 21.03
N ALA A 122 -3.10 -12.22 20.92
CA ALA A 122 -3.03 -12.91 19.65
C ALA A 122 -4.36 -12.65 18.93
N LYS A 123 -4.34 -11.94 17.79
CA LYS A 123 -5.55 -11.63 16.99
C LYS A 123 -6.29 -12.92 16.61
N PHE A 124 -5.60 -14.04 16.64
CA PHE A 124 -6.08 -15.38 16.30
C PHE A 124 -5.78 -16.35 17.43
N THR A 125 -6.73 -17.21 17.75
CA THR A 125 -6.47 -18.31 18.67
C THR A 125 -5.65 -19.40 17.98
N ASP A 126 -4.84 -20.13 18.72
CA ASP A 126 -4.11 -21.29 18.21
C ASP A 126 -5.05 -22.31 17.52
N LYS A 127 -6.29 -22.38 18.01
CA LYS A 127 -7.33 -23.22 17.41
C LYS A 127 -7.63 -22.75 15.98
N THR A 128 -7.80 -21.46 15.76
CA THR A 128 -8.10 -20.90 14.43
C THR A 128 -6.97 -21.15 13.45
N ILE A 129 -5.71 -20.99 13.89
CA ILE A 129 -4.54 -21.28 13.07
C ILE A 129 -4.51 -22.76 12.67
N ASN A 130 -4.74 -23.68 13.62
CA ASN A 130 -4.78 -25.09 13.34
C ASN A 130 -5.93 -25.49 12.38
N GLU A 131 -7.12 -24.90 12.54
CA GLU A 131 -8.25 -25.11 11.62
C GLU A 131 -7.95 -24.62 10.20
N LEU A 132 -7.28 -23.46 10.10
CA LEU A 132 -6.86 -22.87 8.81
C LEU A 132 -5.83 -23.77 8.10
N VAL A 133 -4.78 -24.20 8.81
CA VAL A 133 -3.75 -25.10 8.30
C VAL A 133 -4.37 -26.41 7.84
N LYS A 134 -5.28 -27.00 8.65
CA LYS A 134 -6.00 -28.21 8.32
C LYS A 134 -6.84 -28.05 7.05
N ALA A 135 -7.58 -26.94 6.92
CA ALA A 135 -8.37 -26.65 5.73
C ALA A 135 -7.48 -26.57 4.48
N CYS A 136 -6.38 -25.81 4.54
CA CYS A 136 -5.44 -25.69 3.42
C CYS A 136 -4.84 -27.04 3.01
N TYR A 137 -4.49 -27.87 4.00
CA TYR A 137 -3.92 -29.20 3.75
C TYR A 137 -4.94 -30.12 3.06
N GLU A 138 -6.17 -30.19 3.58
CA GLU A 138 -7.22 -31.05 2.99
C GLU A 138 -7.61 -30.58 1.58
N MET A 139 -7.77 -29.26 1.37
CA MET A 139 -8.05 -28.69 0.05
C MET A 139 -6.89 -28.92 -0.93
N GLY A 140 -5.64 -28.84 -0.46
CA GLY A 140 -4.45 -29.10 -1.26
C GLY A 140 -4.39 -30.58 -1.75
N LYS A 141 -4.73 -31.55 -0.89
CA LYS A 141 -4.78 -32.99 -1.25
C LYS A 141 -5.73 -33.27 -2.42
N VAL A 142 -6.89 -32.64 -2.42
CA VAL A 142 -7.93 -32.87 -3.45
C VAL A 142 -7.86 -31.80 -4.55
N LYS A 143 -6.88 -30.93 -4.52
CA LYS A 143 -6.68 -29.84 -5.50
C LYS A 143 -7.90 -28.92 -5.60
N THR A 144 -8.50 -28.59 -4.49
CA THR A 144 -9.53 -27.56 -4.40
C THR A 144 -8.84 -26.20 -4.28
N GLY A 145 -9.07 -25.31 -5.25
CA GLY A 145 -8.53 -23.96 -5.26
C GLY A 145 -9.17 -23.10 -4.17
N ALA A 146 -8.36 -22.41 -3.37
CA ALA A 146 -8.85 -21.52 -2.34
C ALA A 146 -8.07 -20.21 -2.31
N LEU A 147 -8.74 -19.12 -1.91
CA LEU A 147 -8.17 -17.80 -1.71
C LEU A 147 -8.69 -17.22 -0.40
N ILE A 148 -7.84 -17.18 0.62
CA ILE A 148 -8.19 -16.79 1.98
C ILE A 148 -7.39 -15.57 2.36
N VAL A 149 -8.06 -14.44 2.66
CA VAL A 149 -7.45 -13.17 3.06
C VAL A 149 -7.65 -12.99 4.55
N ILE A 150 -6.56 -12.92 5.27
CA ILE A 150 -6.52 -12.68 6.71
C ILE A 150 -6.28 -11.19 6.91
N GLU A 151 -7.29 -10.50 7.42
CA GLU A 151 -7.24 -9.06 7.70
C GLU A 151 -6.34 -8.78 8.91
N ASP A 152 -5.48 -7.79 8.80
CA ASP A 152 -4.62 -7.36 9.91
C ASP A 152 -5.08 -6.02 10.51
N GLU A 153 -4.38 -4.90 10.28
CA GLU A 153 -4.76 -3.60 10.81
C GLU A 153 -5.72 -2.85 9.89
N ILE A 154 -5.55 -3.04 8.57
CA ILE A 154 -6.37 -2.39 7.55
C ILE A 154 -7.65 -3.19 7.33
N VAL A 155 -8.80 -2.59 7.69
CA VAL A 155 -10.12 -3.20 7.50
C VAL A 155 -10.48 -3.25 6.01
N LEU A 156 -10.82 -4.43 5.52
CA LEU A 156 -11.12 -4.69 4.10
C LEU A 156 -12.60 -4.52 3.74
N SER A 157 -13.32 -3.60 4.38
CA SER A 157 -14.77 -3.38 4.20
C SER A 157 -15.17 -3.09 2.75
N GLU A 158 -14.30 -2.51 1.93
CA GLU A 158 -14.56 -2.24 0.52
C GLU A 158 -14.70 -3.55 -0.27
N TYR A 159 -13.83 -4.52 0.01
CA TYR A 159 -13.85 -5.84 -0.64
C TYR A 159 -14.91 -6.77 -0.02
N GLU A 160 -15.13 -6.68 1.29
CA GLU A 160 -16.16 -7.42 2.01
C GLU A 160 -17.57 -7.18 1.40
N ARG A 161 -17.88 -5.94 1.03
CA ARG A 161 -19.18 -5.57 0.42
C ARG A 161 -19.41 -6.16 -0.96
N THR A 162 -18.37 -6.62 -1.64
CA THR A 162 -18.49 -7.26 -2.97
C THR A 162 -18.92 -8.72 -2.85
N GLY A 163 -18.75 -9.32 -1.66
CA GLY A 163 -19.02 -10.70 -1.37
C GLY A 163 -20.36 -10.95 -0.68
N ILE A 164 -20.52 -12.19 -0.25
CA ILE A 164 -21.70 -12.67 0.50
C ILE A 164 -21.30 -12.77 1.97
N ALA A 165 -22.04 -12.10 2.86
CA ALA A 165 -21.80 -12.15 4.30
C ALA A 165 -22.03 -13.57 4.83
N VAL A 166 -21.04 -14.08 5.57
CA VAL A 166 -21.08 -15.43 6.19
C VAL A 166 -21.18 -15.29 7.71
N ASP A 167 -20.38 -14.42 8.29
CA ASP A 167 -20.28 -14.14 9.72
C ASP A 167 -20.24 -15.41 10.60
N GLY A 168 -19.41 -16.37 10.21
CA GLY A 168 -19.27 -17.68 10.87
C GLY A 168 -17.95 -17.81 11.64
N ILE A 169 -17.93 -18.65 12.68
CA ILE A 169 -16.68 -19.04 13.34
C ILE A 169 -15.83 -19.83 12.34
N LEU A 170 -14.55 -19.47 12.24
CA LEU A 170 -13.61 -20.16 11.35
C LEU A 170 -13.39 -21.60 11.82
N THR A 171 -13.76 -22.54 10.97
CA THR A 171 -13.47 -23.97 11.13
C THR A 171 -13.00 -24.55 9.80
N SER A 172 -12.21 -25.61 9.84
CA SER A 172 -11.74 -26.29 8.62
C SER A 172 -12.92 -26.77 7.75
N GLN A 173 -13.98 -27.25 8.37
CA GLN A 173 -15.17 -27.71 7.67
C GLN A 173 -15.90 -26.56 6.95
N LEU A 174 -16.01 -25.38 7.58
CA LEU A 174 -16.62 -24.22 6.96
C LEU A 174 -15.83 -23.80 5.71
N LEU A 175 -14.51 -23.68 5.82
CA LEU A 175 -13.66 -23.28 4.69
C LEU A 175 -13.72 -24.29 3.55
N ILE A 176 -13.65 -25.61 3.83
CA ILE A 176 -13.76 -26.67 2.82
C ILE A 176 -15.11 -26.58 2.11
N ASN A 177 -16.21 -26.38 2.84
CA ASN A 177 -17.54 -26.26 2.22
C ASN A 177 -17.69 -24.97 1.40
N ILE A 178 -17.08 -23.86 1.79
CA ILE A 178 -17.11 -22.62 1.01
C ILE A 178 -16.41 -22.83 -0.34
N PHE A 179 -15.24 -23.46 -0.34
CA PHE A 179 -14.44 -23.65 -1.56
C PHE A 179 -14.80 -24.92 -2.35
N GLU A 180 -15.79 -25.68 -1.90
CA GLU A 180 -16.26 -26.84 -2.65
C GLU A 180 -16.74 -26.43 -4.04
N LYS A 181 -16.27 -27.15 -5.07
CA LYS A 181 -16.57 -26.82 -6.48
C LYS A 181 -18.07 -26.83 -6.75
N ASN A 182 -18.52 -25.94 -7.62
CA ASN A 182 -19.90 -25.76 -8.02
C ASN A 182 -20.86 -25.33 -6.91
N THR A 183 -20.36 -24.77 -5.82
CA THR A 183 -21.18 -24.09 -4.80
C THR A 183 -21.25 -22.58 -5.07
N PRO A 184 -22.28 -21.86 -4.61
CA PRO A 184 -22.37 -20.41 -4.82
C PRO A 184 -21.26 -19.60 -4.17
N LEU A 185 -20.52 -20.15 -3.21
CA LEU A 185 -19.54 -19.41 -2.40
C LEU A 185 -18.08 -19.64 -2.83
N HIS A 186 -17.81 -20.55 -3.79
CA HIS A 186 -16.44 -20.97 -4.10
C HIS A 186 -15.67 -20.00 -5.02
N ASP A 187 -16.38 -19.15 -5.77
CA ASP A 187 -15.75 -18.26 -6.75
C ASP A 187 -15.47 -16.88 -6.13
N GLY A 188 -14.23 -16.66 -5.76
CA GLY A 188 -13.77 -15.44 -5.12
C GLY A 188 -12.93 -15.70 -3.87
N ALA A 189 -12.73 -14.66 -3.08
CA ALA A 189 -11.94 -14.71 -1.86
C ALA A 189 -12.84 -14.83 -0.62
N VAL A 190 -12.31 -15.47 0.40
CA VAL A 190 -12.85 -15.46 1.76
C VAL A 190 -12.07 -14.43 2.58
N ILE A 191 -12.78 -13.54 3.26
CA ILE A 191 -12.18 -12.57 4.20
C ILE A 191 -12.36 -13.10 5.62
N VAL A 192 -11.25 -13.16 6.35
CA VAL A 192 -11.17 -13.60 7.75
C VAL A 192 -10.75 -12.43 8.62
N ARG A 193 -11.51 -12.16 9.67
CA ARG A 193 -11.23 -11.15 10.69
C ARG A 193 -11.25 -11.80 12.07
N GLY A 194 -10.10 -11.83 12.73
CA GLY A 194 -9.96 -12.60 13.97
C GLY A 194 -10.36 -14.08 13.75
N ASP A 195 -11.11 -14.64 14.65
CA ASP A 195 -11.54 -16.05 14.59
C ASP A 195 -12.78 -16.29 13.73
N ARG A 196 -13.16 -15.36 12.85
CA ARG A 196 -14.40 -15.44 12.06
C ARG A 196 -14.16 -15.29 10.55
N VAL A 197 -14.90 -16.07 9.79
CA VAL A 197 -15.11 -15.84 8.35
C VAL A 197 -16.17 -14.76 8.22
N VAL A 198 -15.81 -13.60 7.71
CA VAL A 198 -16.70 -12.43 7.60
C VAL A 198 -17.54 -12.53 6.33
N SER A 199 -16.88 -12.78 5.19
CA SER A 199 -17.50 -12.78 3.88
C SER A 199 -16.81 -13.79 2.96
N ALA A 200 -17.54 -14.30 1.97
CA ALA A 200 -17.04 -15.18 0.92
C ALA A 200 -17.38 -14.61 -0.46
N THR A 201 -16.78 -15.14 -1.52
CA THR A 201 -17.00 -14.67 -2.91
C THR A 201 -16.59 -13.19 -3.10
N CYS A 202 -15.63 -12.72 -2.34
CA CYS A 202 -15.17 -11.33 -2.44
C CYS A 202 -14.30 -11.13 -3.68
N TYR A 203 -14.52 -10.03 -4.40
CA TYR A 203 -13.69 -9.62 -5.52
C TYR A 203 -12.50 -8.81 -5.05
N LEU A 204 -11.30 -9.24 -5.47
CA LEU A 204 -10.04 -8.61 -5.11
C LEU A 204 -9.35 -7.99 -6.34
N PRO A 205 -8.51 -6.97 -6.16
CA PRO A 205 -7.71 -6.43 -7.25
C PRO A 205 -6.70 -7.46 -7.74
N LEU A 206 -6.48 -7.50 -9.04
CA LEU A 206 -5.43 -8.32 -9.63
C LEU A 206 -4.15 -7.48 -9.76
N THR A 207 -3.01 -8.09 -9.45
CA THR A 207 -1.73 -7.41 -9.68
C THR A 207 -1.41 -7.29 -11.16
N ASP A 208 -0.85 -6.15 -11.56
CA ASP A 208 -0.28 -5.91 -12.88
C ASP A 208 1.23 -6.23 -12.92
N SER A 209 1.81 -6.73 -11.83
CA SER A 209 3.25 -7.01 -11.73
C SER A 209 3.68 -8.08 -12.72
N LEU A 210 4.71 -7.76 -13.51
CA LEU A 210 5.35 -8.68 -14.45
C LEU A 210 6.31 -9.67 -13.75
N SER A 211 6.58 -9.48 -12.47
CA SER A 211 7.47 -10.36 -11.69
C SER A 211 6.82 -11.71 -11.36
N ILE A 212 5.50 -11.81 -11.51
CA ILE A 212 4.76 -13.04 -11.25
C ILE A 212 4.76 -13.91 -12.50
N SER A 213 5.09 -15.21 -12.34
CA SER A 213 5.04 -16.15 -13.44
C SER A 213 3.67 -16.18 -14.11
N LYS A 214 3.67 -16.25 -15.44
CA LYS A 214 2.43 -16.35 -16.24
C LYS A 214 1.65 -17.66 -16.00
N ASP A 215 2.33 -18.65 -15.43
CA ASP A 215 1.74 -19.96 -15.12
C ASP A 215 0.87 -19.93 -13.85
N LEU A 216 0.91 -18.80 -13.10
CA LEU A 216 0.08 -18.62 -11.91
C LEU A 216 -1.31 -18.11 -12.29
N GLY A 217 -2.34 -18.81 -11.81
CA GLY A 217 -3.75 -18.48 -12.06
C GLY A 217 -4.23 -17.18 -11.39
N THR A 218 -5.49 -16.85 -11.66
CA THR A 218 -6.15 -15.63 -11.20
C THR A 218 -6.14 -15.47 -9.68
N ARG A 219 -6.28 -16.56 -8.90
CA ARG A 219 -6.24 -16.54 -7.43
C ARG A 219 -4.88 -16.08 -6.90
N HIS A 220 -3.78 -16.49 -7.51
CA HIS A 220 -2.44 -16.03 -7.11
C HIS A 220 -2.25 -14.53 -7.42
N ARG A 221 -2.73 -14.09 -8.59
CA ARG A 221 -2.68 -12.67 -8.97
C ARG A 221 -3.55 -11.80 -8.07
N ALA A 222 -4.69 -12.30 -7.65
CA ALA A 222 -5.56 -11.63 -6.69
C ALA A 222 -4.92 -11.55 -5.29
N ALA A 223 -4.25 -12.64 -4.85
CA ALA A 223 -3.54 -12.65 -3.57
C ALA A 223 -2.44 -11.60 -3.51
N VAL A 224 -1.63 -11.50 -4.56
CA VAL A 224 -0.61 -10.46 -4.62
C VAL A 224 -1.24 -9.08 -4.74
N GLY A 225 -2.27 -8.91 -5.58
CA GLY A 225 -2.94 -7.62 -5.77
C GLY A 225 -3.54 -7.05 -4.49
N ILE A 226 -4.17 -7.86 -3.65
CA ILE A 226 -4.68 -7.39 -2.35
C ILE A 226 -3.54 -7.10 -1.38
N SER A 227 -2.46 -7.86 -1.39
CA SER A 227 -1.30 -7.63 -0.52
C SER A 227 -0.46 -6.40 -0.93
N GLU A 228 -0.61 -5.87 -2.16
CA GLU A 228 0.00 -4.61 -2.59
C GLU A 228 -0.71 -3.38 -1.99
N VAL A 229 -2.02 -3.50 -1.70
CA VAL A 229 -2.87 -2.37 -1.28
C VAL A 229 -3.30 -2.45 0.18
N SER A 230 -2.96 -3.54 0.88
CA SER A 230 -3.29 -3.77 2.30
C SER A 230 -2.13 -4.47 3.02
N ASP A 231 -2.23 -4.55 4.34
CA ASP A 231 -1.31 -5.29 5.21
C ASP A 231 -1.76 -6.75 5.44
N SER A 232 -2.75 -7.21 4.68
CA SER A 232 -3.31 -8.54 4.83
C SER A 232 -2.33 -9.65 4.47
N LEU A 233 -2.43 -10.77 5.18
CA LEU A 233 -1.80 -12.02 4.81
C LEU A 233 -2.79 -12.85 3.99
N THR A 234 -2.42 -13.19 2.76
CA THR A 234 -3.30 -13.91 1.86
C THR A 234 -2.76 -15.29 1.55
N ILE A 235 -3.58 -16.33 1.77
CA ILE A 235 -3.25 -17.74 1.52
C ILE A 235 -3.96 -18.20 0.26
N VAL A 236 -3.20 -18.85 -0.62
CA VAL A 236 -3.70 -19.44 -1.86
C VAL A 236 -3.45 -20.93 -1.88
N VAL A 237 -4.47 -21.71 -2.17
CA VAL A 237 -4.34 -23.14 -2.52
C VAL A 237 -4.52 -23.27 -4.02
N SER A 238 -3.54 -23.85 -4.71
CA SER A 238 -3.57 -24.04 -6.16
C SER A 238 -4.48 -25.20 -6.54
N GLU A 239 -5.41 -24.97 -7.45
CA GLU A 239 -6.27 -26.03 -8.01
C GLU A 239 -5.54 -26.93 -9.01
N GLU A 240 -4.40 -26.49 -9.55
CA GLU A 240 -3.62 -27.27 -10.49
C GLU A 240 -2.64 -28.20 -9.77
N THR A 241 -1.92 -27.66 -8.79
CA THR A 241 -0.81 -28.35 -8.12
C THR A 241 -1.14 -28.82 -6.72
N GLY A 242 -2.15 -28.26 -6.07
CA GLY A 242 -2.46 -28.48 -4.65
C GLY A 242 -1.48 -27.79 -3.70
N LYS A 243 -0.50 -27.04 -4.21
CA LYS A 243 0.47 -26.31 -3.40
C LYS A 243 -0.18 -25.11 -2.72
N VAL A 244 0.32 -24.78 -1.54
CA VAL A 244 -0.09 -23.59 -0.80
C VAL A 244 0.96 -22.52 -0.95
N SER A 245 0.52 -21.29 -1.19
CA SER A 245 1.36 -20.10 -1.28
C SER A 245 0.81 -19.00 -0.36
N ILE A 246 1.67 -18.12 0.12
CA ILE A 246 1.30 -16.97 0.93
C ILE A 246 1.73 -15.71 0.19
N ALA A 247 0.84 -14.73 0.10
CA ALA A 247 1.15 -13.40 -0.40
C ALA A 247 1.10 -12.37 0.74
N MET A 248 2.10 -11.51 0.81
CA MET A 248 2.20 -10.42 1.78
C MET A 248 3.11 -9.32 1.22
N GLY A 249 2.68 -8.04 1.35
CA GLY A 249 3.47 -6.88 0.91
C GLY A 249 3.79 -6.86 -0.59
N GLY A 250 2.94 -7.46 -1.44
CA GLY A 250 3.15 -7.53 -2.89
C GLY A 250 4.07 -8.66 -3.34
N GLU A 251 4.52 -9.51 -2.42
CA GLU A 251 5.39 -10.66 -2.72
C GLU A 251 4.66 -11.98 -2.50
N LEU A 252 4.97 -12.98 -3.33
CA LEU A 252 4.42 -14.32 -3.23
C LEU A 252 5.48 -15.29 -2.73
N LEU A 253 5.25 -15.88 -1.57
CA LEU A 253 6.07 -16.92 -0.97
C LEU A 253 5.41 -18.28 -1.23
N SER A 254 6.04 -19.14 -2.04
CA SER A 254 5.54 -20.49 -2.32
C SER A 254 6.01 -21.47 -1.23
N LEU A 255 5.06 -22.06 -0.51
CA LEU A 255 5.32 -23.13 0.42
C LEU A 255 5.33 -24.47 -0.35
N ILE A 256 6.48 -25.12 -0.43
CA ILE A 256 6.69 -26.30 -1.27
C ILE A 256 5.98 -27.57 -0.73
N HIS A 257 5.78 -27.69 0.57
CA HIS A 257 4.99 -28.76 1.21
C HIS A 257 4.58 -28.33 2.64
N ILE A 258 3.29 -28.36 2.92
CA ILE A 258 2.84 -28.39 4.32
C ILE A 258 3.01 -29.84 4.77
N SER A 259 4.02 -30.11 5.57
CA SER A 259 4.13 -31.40 6.26
C SER A 259 2.96 -31.54 7.23
N GLU A 260 2.45 -32.77 7.36
CA GLU A 260 1.35 -33.09 8.29
C GLU A 260 1.63 -32.49 9.68
N PRO A 261 0.66 -31.77 10.27
CA PRO A 261 0.87 -31.26 11.64
C PRO A 261 1.11 -32.46 12.55
N THR A 262 2.30 -32.53 13.12
CA THR A 262 2.63 -33.50 14.16
C THR A 262 1.63 -33.37 15.30
N ARG A 263 0.98 -34.50 15.63
CA ARG A 263 0.01 -34.63 16.74
C ARG A 263 0.63 -34.30 18.10
#